data_e8d953c086a769a33bf8e7369c27080a
#
_entry.id   e8d953c086a769a33bf8e7369c27080a
#
_cell.length_a   1.000
_cell.length_b   1.000
_cell.length_c   1.000
_cell.angle_alpha   90.00
_cell.angle_beta   90.00
_cell.angle_gamma   90.00
#
_symmetry.space_group_name_H-M   'P 1'
#
loop_
_entity.id
_entity.type
_entity.pdbx_description
1 polymer ?
#
loop_
_entity_poly.entity_id
_entity_poly.type
_entity_poly.pdbx_seq_one_letter_code
_entity_poly.pdbx_strand_id
1 'polypeptide(L)'
;NPKMKVLLLHGGPGGTHEAFENFDGYLPKEEIEYIYYDQLDSYYSDKPNDSTLWTTEHFVEEVEQVRKALNLNKDNFYLLGQSWGGILAMEYALKYQNNLKGLIISNMMASIPEYEKYAEVLGAQLPPDVYKEIKDMEAKEDFTNPRYTEFVTKYYYTEHILRKPMDKWPEFVNRAFAHLNPNIYIYMQGYSEFGVTGNATLKGWDVSNRLKELTVPTLMIGGKYDTMDPKYMEWMSTQVQHGRSLTCSAGHISQYDDPQTYFPGLIKFVKDVDDRKFQ
;
A
#
# COMPACT_ATOMS: atom_id res chain seq x y z
N ASN A 1 10.75 26.18 6.74
CA ASN A 1 9.69 25.28 6.30
C ASN A 1 10.24 24.39 5.19
N PRO A 2 10.24 23.06 5.36
CA PRO A 2 10.64 22.15 4.29
C PRO A 2 9.79 22.39 3.04
N LYS A 3 10.43 22.42 1.87
CA LYS A 3 9.73 22.58 0.57
C LYS A 3 9.10 21.27 0.11
N MET A 4 9.58 20.13 0.63
CA MET A 4 9.13 18.80 0.26
C MET A 4 8.35 18.22 1.43
N LYS A 5 7.07 17.94 1.21
CA LYS A 5 6.17 17.38 2.21
C LYS A 5 5.49 16.12 1.66
N VAL A 6 5.73 15.00 2.28
CA VAL A 6 5.17 13.70 1.89
C VAL A 6 4.03 13.34 2.82
N LEU A 7 2.81 13.28 2.31
CA LEU A 7 1.67 12.71 3.03
C LEU A 7 1.65 11.21 2.81
N LEU A 8 1.60 10.45 3.89
CA LEU A 8 1.67 8.99 3.89
C LEU A 8 0.28 8.40 4.14
N LEU A 9 -0.18 7.58 3.20
CA LEU A 9 -1.46 6.86 3.31
C LEU A 9 -1.18 5.40 3.67
N HIS A 10 -1.59 4.99 4.87
CA HIS A 10 -1.41 3.62 5.35
C HIS A 10 -2.30 2.63 4.59
N GLY A 11 -1.91 1.36 4.69
CA GLY A 11 -2.63 0.23 4.11
C GLY A 11 -3.81 -0.26 4.96
N GLY A 12 -4.20 -1.47 4.69
CA GLY A 12 -5.36 -2.14 5.24
C GLY A 12 -6.38 -2.46 4.12
N PRO A 13 -7.52 -1.77 4.06
CA PRO A 13 -8.02 -0.63 4.87
C PRO A 13 -8.07 -0.90 6.37
N GLY A 14 -8.16 0.17 7.16
CA GLY A 14 -8.21 0.04 8.61
C GLY A 14 -6.87 -0.21 9.31
N GLY A 15 -5.75 -0.09 8.57
CA GLY A 15 -4.41 -0.10 9.14
C GLY A 15 -4.12 1.14 9.99
N THR A 16 -2.86 1.37 10.32
CA THR A 16 -2.45 2.48 11.17
C THR A 16 -1.19 3.19 10.65
N HIS A 17 -0.97 4.42 11.12
CA HIS A 17 0.25 5.18 10.83
C HIS A 17 1.53 4.46 11.30
N GLU A 18 1.42 3.56 12.28
CA GLU A 18 2.56 2.84 12.87
C GLU A 18 3.39 2.10 11.82
N ALA A 19 2.79 1.71 10.69
CA ALA A 19 3.49 1.11 9.56
C ALA A 19 4.56 2.02 8.93
N PHE A 20 4.56 3.32 9.24
CA PHE A 20 5.50 4.32 8.71
C PHE A 20 6.49 4.86 9.76
N GLU A 21 6.50 4.36 10.99
CA GLU A 21 7.35 4.92 12.04
C GLU A 21 8.85 4.87 11.70
N ASN A 22 9.29 3.93 10.86
CA ASN A 22 10.69 3.90 10.44
C ASN A 22 11.10 5.02 9.47
N PHE A 23 10.14 5.77 8.90
CA PHE A 23 10.42 6.97 8.07
C PHE A 23 11.19 8.05 8.85
N ASP A 24 10.99 8.09 10.17
CA ASP A 24 11.65 9.00 11.10
C ASP A 24 13.19 8.92 11.05
N GLY A 25 13.70 7.72 10.78
CA GLY A 25 15.14 7.49 10.66
C GLY A 25 15.79 8.03 9.37
N TYR A 26 15.00 8.40 8.35
CA TYR A 26 15.50 8.67 7.00
C TYR A 26 15.12 10.06 6.48
N LEU A 27 13.84 10.43 6.44
CA LEU A 27 13.38 11.62 5.73
C LEU A 27 13.79 12.96 6.37
N PRO A 28 13.75 13.12 7.71
CA PRO A 28 14.11 14.40 8.34
C PRO A 28 15.54 14.84 8.07
N LYS A 29 16.48 13.90 7.94
CA LYS A 29 17.89 14.17 7.63
C LYS A 29 18.09 14.76 6.23
N GLU A 30 17.11 14.60 5.37
CA GLU A 30 17.11 15.02 3.97
C GLU A 30 16.25 16.26 3.74
N GLU A 31 15.82 16.93 4.83
CA GLU A 31 14.93 18.09 4.82
C GLU A 31 13.56 17.82 4.17
N ILE A 32 13.12 16.55 4.22
CA ILE A 32 11.80 16.11 3.76
C ILE A 32 10.90 15.96 4.99
N GLU A 33 9.86 16.80 5.06
CA GLU A 33 8.78 16.64 6.04
C GLU A 33 7.88 15.49 5.60
N TYR A 34 7.57 14.57 6.50
CA TYR A 34 6.57 13.55 6.27
C TYR A 34 5.45 13.71 7.28
N ILE A 35 4.24 13.38 6.84
CA ILE A 35 3.02 13.52 7.61
C ILE A 35 2.23 12.23 7.42
N TYR A 36 1.79 11.62 8.50
CA TYR A 36 0.87 10.50 8.47
C TYR A 36 -0.35 10.79 9.33
N TYR A 37 -1.44 10.13 9.04
CA TYR A 37 -2.66 10.16 9.83
C TYR A 37 -3.33 8.79 9.80
N ASP A 38 -4.16 8.51 10.78
CA ASP A 38 -5.03 7.35 10.76
C ASP A 38 -6.32 7.72 10.02
N GLN A 39 -6.65 6.98 8.97
CA GLN A 39 -7.86 7.19 8.18
C GLN A 39 -9.11 6.91 9.03
N LEU A 40 -10.27 7.32 8.56
CA LEU A 40 -11.54 7.06 9.25
C LEU A 40 -11.67 5.57 9.64
N ASP A 41 -12.21 5.30 10.83
CA ASP A 41 -12.30 3.96 11.43
C ASP A 41 -10.96 3.25 11.69
N SER A 42 -9.85 3.98 11.60
CA SER A 42 -8.51 3.48 11.95
C SER A 42 -8.04 4.04 13.28
N TYR A 43 -7.44 3.23 14.08
CA TYR A 43 -6.73 3.40 15.36
C TYR A 43 -7.13 4.63 16.21
N TYR A 44 -6.45 5.78 16.05
CA TYR A 44 -6.74 6.99 16.84
C TYR A 44 -7.81 7.91 16.22
N SER A 45 -8.19 7.68 14.97
CA SER A 45 -9.22 8.46 14.30
C SER A 45 -10.63 8.12 14.79
N ASP A 46 -11.59 8.95 14.43
CA ASP A 46 -13.00 8.72 14.70
C ASP A 46 -13.45 7.36 14.16
N LYS A 47 -14.27 6.68 14.94
CA LYS A 47 -14.77 5.33 14.65
C LYS A 47 -16.28 5.27 14.62
N PRO A 48 -16.92 5.85 13.59
CA PRO A 48 -18.37 5.75 13.45
C PRO A 48 -18.84 4.31 13.25
N ASN A 49 -17.96 3.42 12.75
CA ASN A 49 -18.27 2.04 12.40
C ASN A 49 -19.47 1.93 11.46
N ASP A 50 -19.52 2.84 10.49
CA ASP A 50 -20.59 2.95 9.49
C ASP A 50 -20.06 2.53 8.12
N SER A 51 -20.45 1.35 7.67
CA SER A 51 -19.99 0.79 6.39
C SER A 51 -20.41 1.60 5.16
N THR A 52 -21.38 2.50 5.28
CA THR A 52 -21.74 3.41 4.18
C THR A 52 -20.66 4.43 3.87
N LEU A 53 -19.74 4.66 4.83
CA LEU A 53 -18.58 5.54 4.69
C LEU A 53 -17.33 4.81 4.15
N TRP A 54 -17.34 3.47 4.15
CA TRP A 54 -16.21 2.67 3.71
C TRP A 54 -16.19 2.50 2.19
N THR A 55 -16.05 3.62 1.50
CA THR A 55 -15.94 3.66 0.04
C THR A 55 -14.65 4.38 -0.37
N THR A 56 -14.09 3.99 -1.51
CA THR A 56 -12.88 4.63 -2.04
C THR A 56 -13.11 6.12 -2.27
N GLU A 57 -14.28 6.51 -2.74
CA GLU A 57 -14.65 7.91 -2.97
C GLU A 57 -14.65 8.73 -1.69
N HIS A 58 -15.16 8.17 -0.59
CA HIS A 58 -15.16 8.86 0.70
C HIS A 58 -13.73 9.08 1.21
N PHE A 59 -12.88 8.06 1.13
CA PHE A 59 -11.47 8.19 1.54
C PHE A 59 -10.67 9.14 0.65
N VAL A 60 -10.97 9.25 -0.64
CA VAL A 60 -10.38 10.26 -1.54
C VAL A 60 -10.73 11.67 -1.06
N GLU A 61 -11.99 11.91 -0.70
CA GLU A 61 -12.41 13.22 -0.15
C GLU A 61 -11.77 13.50 1.22
N GLU A 62 -11.58 12.49 2.06
CA GLU A 62 -10.84 12.62 3.32
C GLU A 62 -9.39 13.09 3.06
N VAL A 63 -8.68 12.48 2.11
CA VAL A 63 -7.33 12.92 1.72
C VAL A 63 -7.35 14.38 1.28
N GLU A 64 -8.34 14.80 0.49
CA GLU A 64 -8.47 16.19 0.03
C GLU A 64 -8.73 17.17 1.18
N GLN A 65 -9.50 16.77 2.18
CA GLN A 65 -9.70 17.58 3.39
C GLN A 65 -8.41 17.68 4.21
N VAL A 66 -7.69 16.59 4.40
CA VAL A 66 -6.38 16.58 5.08
C VAL A 66 -5.38 17.49 4.35
N ARG A 67 -5.30 17.37 3.01
CA ARG A 67 -4.47 18.23 2.18
C ARG A 67 -4.76 19.72 2.43
N LYS A 68 -6.05 20.10 2.41
CA LYS A 68 -6.48 21.49 2.64
C LYS A 68 -6.12 21.97 4.03
N ALA A 69 -6.38 21.16 5.06
CA ALA A 69 -6.08 21.50 6.45
C ALA A 69 -4.57 21.72 6.67
N LEU A 70 -3.72 20.98 5.96
CA LEU A 70 -2.28 21.08 6.04
C LEU A 70 -1.67 22.09 5.05
N ASN A 71 -2.48 22.79 4.25
CA ASN A 71 -2.04 23.73 3.21
C ASN A 71 -1.04 23.12 2.22
N LEU A 72 -1.25 21.85 1.86
CA LEU A 72 -0.44 21.16 0.86
C LEU A 72 -0.90 21.56 -0.55
N ASN A 73 0.04 21.74 -1.48
CA ASN A 73 -0.26 22.16 -2.86
C ASN A 73 0.82 21.68 -3.83
N LYS A 74 0.63 21.94 -5.12
CA LYS A 74 1.52 21.51 -6.21
C LYS A 74 3.01 21.92 -6.07
N ASP A 75 3.33 22.84 -5.19
CA ASP A 75 4.71 23.30 -5.01
C ASP A 75 5.44 22.51 -3.91
N ASN A 76 4.70 21.80 -3.04
CA ASN A 76 5.29 21.10 -1.90
C ASN A 76 4.71 19.68 -1.64
N PHE A 77 3.63 19.29 -2.30
CA PHE A 77 2.85 18.10 -1.93
C PHE A 77 3.24 16.84 -2.70
N TYR A 78 3.83 15.90 -2.01
CA TYR A 78 4.04 14.53 -2.47
C TYR A 78 3.07 13.60 -1.73
N LEU A 79 2.42 12.70 -2.46
CA LEU A 79 1.50 11.71 -1.89
C LEU A 79 2.11 10.32 -2.04
N LEU A 80 2.30 9.62 -0.94
CA LEU A 80 2.73 8.23 -0.91
C LEU A 80 1.62 7.36 -0.35
N GLY A 81 1.23 6.34 -1.12
CA GLY A 81 0.30 5.31 -0.66
C GLY A 81 0.95 3.93 -0.67
N GLN A 82 0.83 3.21 0.44
CA GLN A 82 1.32 1.84 0.59
C GLN A 82 0.15 0.87 0.69
N SER A 83 0.17 -0.22 -0.10
CA SER A 83 -0.90 -1.23 -0.12
C SER A 83 -2.27 -0.60 -0.46
N TRP A 84 -3.32 -0.79 0.34
CA TRP A 84 -4.59 -0.06 0.19
C TRP A 84 -4.36 1.46 0.01
N GLY A 85 -3.42 2.04 0.76
CA GLY A 85 -3.04 3.44 0.56
C GLY A 85 -2.58 3.74 -0.87
N GLY A 86 -2.05 2.77 -1.60
CA GLY A 86 -1.70 2.87 -3.02
C GLY A 86 -2.92 2.95 -3.93
N ILE A 87 -3.98 2.17 -3.66
CA ILE A 87 -5.29 2.32 -4.33
C ILE A 87 -5.81 3.74 -4.11
N LEU A 88 -5.84 4.16 -2.86
CA LEU A 88 -6.32 5.47 -2.46
C LEU A 88 -5.51 6.61 -3.12
N ALA A 89 -4.18 6.47 -3.19
CA ALA A 89 -3.32 7.46 -3.84
C ALA A 89 -3.53 7.53 -5.35
N MET A 90 -3.74 6.39 -6.04
CA MET A 90 -4.07 6.36 -7.47
C MET A 90 -5.41 7.03 -7.75
N GLU A 91 -6.45 6.70 -7.00
CA GLU A 91 -7.78 7.31 -7.14
C GLU A 91 -7.75 8.81 -6.83
N TYR A 92 -7.02 9.22 -5.77
CA TYR A 92 -6.83 10.63 -5.47
C TYR A 92 -6.14 11.35 -6.63
N ALA A 93 -5.05 10.79 -7.16
CA ALA A 93 -4.33 11.40 -8.27
C ALA A 93 -5.17 11.51 -9.54
N LEU A 94 -5.94 10.47 -9.88
CA LEU A 94 -6.86 10.51 -11.03
C LEU A 94 -7.90 11.62 -10.93
N LYS A 95 -8.24 12.06 -9.73
CA LYS A 95 -9.20 13.16 -9.49
C LYS A 95 -8.52 14.51 -9.24
N TYR A 96 -7.41 14.54 -8.50
CA TYR A 96 -6.83 15.74 -7.91
C TYR A 96 -5.35 15.95 -8.20
N GLN A 97 -4.77 15.30 -9.22
CA GLN A 97 -3.32 15.37 -9.50
C GLN A 97 -2.77 16.79 -9.69
N ASN A 98 -3.62 17.76 -10.05
CA ASN A 98 -3.21 19.16 -10.18
C ASN A 98 -2.74 19.79 -8.85
N ASN A 99 -3.03 19.17 -7.72
CA ASN A 99 -2.55 19.55 -6.40
C ASN A 99 -1.22 18.90 -6.03
N LEU A 100 -0.80 17.86 -6.78
CA LEU A 100 0.39 17.06 -6.47
C LEU A 100 1.63 17.63 -7.16
N LYS A 101 2.75 17.55 -6.45
CA LYS A 101 4.10 17.71 -7.00
C LYS A 101 4.70 16.40 -7.45
N GLY A 102 4.40 15.32 -6.73
CA GLY A 102 4.80 13.95 -7.05
C GLY A 102 3.89 12.90 -6.42
N LEU A 103 3.83 11.74 -7.03
CA LEU A 103 3.04 10.59 -6.59
C LEU A 103 3.96 9.39 -6.36
N ILE A 104 3.77 8.66 -5.27
CA ILE A 104 4.50 7.45 -4.97
C ILE A 104 3.51 6.33 -4.65
N ILE A 105 3.54 5.26 -5.43
CA ILE A 105 2.77 4.04 -5.21
C ILE A 105 3.73 2.97 -4.72
N SER A 106 3.54 2.56 -3.48
CA SER A 106 4.39 1.57 -2.82
C SER A 106 3.61 0.27 -2.63
N ASN A 107 4.09 -0.78 -3.28
CA ASN A 107 3.58 -2.14 -3.08
C ASN A 107 2.05 -2.26 -3.30
N MET A 108 1.57 -1.74 -4.45
CA MET A 108 0.17 -1.90 -4.85
C MET A 108 -0.01 -1.88 -6.37
N MET A 109 -0.66 -2.90 -6.90
CA MET A 109 -1.03 -3.00 -8.31
C MET A 109 -2.24 -2.13 -8.63
N ALA A 110 -2.35 -1.69 -9.90
CA ALA A 110 -3.48 -0.89 -10.36
C ALA A 110 -4.74 -1.72 -10.73
N SER A 111 -4.72 -3.02 -10.43
CA SER A 111 -5.79 -3.96 -10.78
C SER A 111 -5.89 -5.06 -9.74
N ILE A 112 -7.02 -5.17 -9.07
CA ILE A 112 -7.32 -6.29 -8.16
C ILE A 112 -7.40 -7.62 -8.92
N PRO A 113 -8.05 -7.71 -10.11
CA PRO A 113 -8.01 -8.95 -10.90
C PRO A 113 -6.60 -9.45 -11.21
N GLU A 114 -5.66 -8.57 -11.54
CA GLU A 114 -4.26 -8.97 -11.78
C GLU A 114 -3.54 -9.35 -10.47
N TYR A 115 -3.84 -8.67 -9.38
CA TYR A 115 -3.35 -9.06 -8.05
C TYR A 115 -3.84 -10.47 -7.65
N GLU A 116 -5.12 -10.77 -7.87
CA GLU A 116 -5.70 -12.11 -7.60
C GLU A 116 -5.02 -13.19 -8.45
N LYS A 117 -4.77 -12.92 -9.73
CA LYS A 117 -4.02 -13.86 -10.59
C LYS A 117 -2.61 -14.13 -10.07
N TYR A 118 -1.92 -13.08 -9.61
CA TYR A 118 -0.58 -13.25 -9.06
C TYR A 118 -0.59 -14.01 -7.73
N ALA A 119 -1.60 -13.80 -6.90
CA ALA A 119 -1.80 -14.59 -5.68
C ALA A 119 -1.91 -16.10 -5.99
N GLU A 120 -2.60 -16.48 -7.07
CA GLU A 120 -2.65 -17.89 -7.52
C GLU A 120 -1.25 -18.42 -7.93
N VAL A 121 -0.43 -17.58 -8.59
CA VAL A 121 0.95 -17.93 -8.94
C VAL A 121 1.79 -18.21 -7.70
N LEU A 122 1.66 -17.36 -6.67
CA LEU A 122 2.36 -17.55 -5.41
C LEU A 122 1.83 -18.76 -4.64
N GLY A 123 0.50 -18.96 -4.65
CA GLY A 123 -0.14 -20.12 -4.03
C GLY A 123 0.36 -21.45 -4.59
N ALA A 124 0.55 -21.52 -5.90
CA ALA A 124 1.07 -22.72 -6.56
C ALA A 124 2.53 -23.08 -6.17
N GLN A 125 3.24 -22.18 -5.50
CA GLN A 125 4.59 -22.42 -4.97
C GLN A 125 4.57 -23.01 -3.54
N LEU A 126 3.44 -23.03 -2.88
CA LEU A 126 3.28 -23.65 -1.57
C LEU A 126 3.34 -25.18 -1.65
N PRO A 127 3.56 -25.89 -0.53
CA PRO A 127 3.32 -27.33 -0.49
C PRO A 127 1.91 -27.63 -1.00
N PRO A 128 1.74 -28.57 -1.94
CA PRO A 128 0.46 -28.79 -2.63
C PRO A 128 -0.73 -29.12 -1.69
N ASP A 129 -0.47 -29.83 -0.61
CA ASP A 129 -1.46 -30.17 0.41
C ASP A 129 -1.91 -28.92 1.21
N VAL A 130 -0.98 -28.04 1.56
CA VAL A 130 -1.25 -26.76 2.23
C VAL A 130 -2.08 -25.86 1.32
N TYR A 131 -1.68 -25.68 0.08
CA TYR A 131 -2.39 -24.83 -0.89
C TYR A 131 -3.81 -25.36 -1.14
N LYS A 132 -3.94 -26.68 -1.31
CA LYS A 132 -5.25 -27.32 -1.47
C LYS A 132 -6.16 -27.05 -0.27
N GLU A 133 -5.64 -27.19 0.96
CA GLU A 133 -6.42 -26.98 2.17
C GLU A 133 -6.86 -25.49 2.30
N ILE A 134 -5.97 -24.54 1.97
CA ILE A 134 -6.32 -23.11 1.90
C ILE A 134 -7.47 -22.89 0.91
N LYS A 135 -7.36 -23.41 -0.31
CA LYS A 135 -8.39 -23.26 -1.35
C LYS A 135 -9.72 -23.95 -0.96
N ASP A 136 -9.65 -25.09 -0.30
CA ASP A 136 -10.85 -25.79 0.20
C ASP A 136 -11.59 -24.96 1.27
N MET A 137 -10.85 -24.27 2.16
CA MET A 137 -11.43 -23.37 3.15
C MET A 137 -12.02 -22.10 2.49
N GLU A 138 -11.30 -21.51 1.54
CA GLU A 138 -11.81 -20.34 0.79
C GLU A 138 -13.09 -20.67 0.01
N ALA A 139 -13.14 -21.84 -0.65
CA ALA A 139 -14.32 -22.30 -1.38
C ALA A 139 -15.55 -22.54 -0.49
N LYS A 140 -15.34 -22.82 0.78
CA LYS A 140 -16.40 -22.99 1.79
C LYS A 140 -16.69 -21.73 2.59
N GLU A 141 -15.99 -20.63 2.27
CA GLU A 141 -16.02 -19.37 3.04
C GLU A 141 -15.66 -19.58 4.54
N ASP A 142 -14.83 -20.59 4.84
CA ASP A 142 -14.38 -20.95 6.19
C ASP A 142 -13.14 -20.15 6.61
N PHE A 143 -13.22 -18.82 6.47
CA PHE A 143 -12.11 -17.89 6.72
C PHE A 143 -11.81 -17.70 8.22
N THR A 144 -12.76 -18.04 9.10
CA THR A 144 -12.58 -17.94 10.55
C THR A 144 -11.93 -19.19 11.15
N ASN A 145 -11.64 -20.18 10.34
CA ASN A 145 -10.95 -21.39 10.76
C ASN A 145 -9.52 -21.03 11.23
N PRO A 146 -9.13 -21.38 12.46
CA PRO A 146 -7.78 -21.08 12.97
C PRO A 146 -6.67 -21.62 12.07
N ARG A 147 -6.92 -22.74 11.36
CA ARG A 147 -5.97 -23.34 10.45
C ARG A 147 -5.75 -22.50 9.19
N TYR A 148 -6.78 -21.75 8.73
CA TYR A 148 -6.62 -20.79 7.65
C TYR A 148 -5.61 -19.69 8.02
N THR A 149 -5.80 -19.06 9.17
CA THR A 149 -4.88 -18.03 9.68
C THR A 149 -3.47 -18.60 9.91
N GLU A 150 -3.36 -19.80 10.51
CA GLU A 150 -2.08 -20.47 10.72
C GLU A 150 -1.31 -20.65 9.41
N PHE A 151 -1.95 -21.20 8.38
CA PHE A 151 -1.32 -21.46 7.10
C PHE A 151 -0.92 -20.19 6.36
N VAL A 152 -1.83 -19.22 6.28
CA VAL A 152 -1.55 -17.92 5.64
C VAL A 152 -0.38 -17.23 6.33
N THR A 153 -0.37 -17.19 7.66
CA THR A 153 0.70 -16.56 8.42
C THR A 153 2.03 -17.29 8.23
N LYS A 154 2.05 -18.60 8.35
CA LYS A 154 3.26 -19.42 8.32
C LYS A 154 3.90 -19.48 6.95
N TYR A 155 3.11 -19.63 5.89
CA TYR A 155 3.64 -19.90 4.55
C TYR A 155 3.66 -18.69 3.63
N TYR A 156 2.75 -17.74 3.84
CA TYR A 156 2.69 -16.54 3.00
C TYR A 156 3.34 -15.33 3.65
N TYR A 157 2.97 -15.01 4.89
CA TYR A 157 3.36 -13.73 5.48
C TYR A 157 4.87 -13.65 5.72
N THR A 158 5.49 -14.75 6.13
CA THR A 158 6.95 -14.81 6.34
C THR A 158 7.78 -14.79 5.06
N GLU A 159 7.17 -15.06 3.91
CA GLU A 159 7.84 -15.05 2.61
C GLU A 159 7.52 -13.82 1.78
N HIS A 160 6.30 -13.28 1.91
CA HIS A 160 5.78 -12.28 0.99
C HIS A 160 5.35 -10.96 1.65
N ILE A 161 5.07 -10.92 2.96
CA ILE A 161 4.71 -9.69 3.66
C ILE A 161 5.96 -9.06 4.28
N LEU A 162 6.61 -9.73 5.22
CA LEU A 162 7.91 -9.34 5.76
C LEU A 162 8.78 -10.60 5.88
N ARG A 163 9.91 -10.60 5.19
CA ARG A 163 10.75 -11.78 4.97
C ARG A 163 11.61 -12.13 6.18
N LYS A 164 10.94 -12.39 7.28
CA LYS A 164 11.52 -12.78 8.58
C LYS A 164 10.58 -13.72 9.31
N PRO A 165 11.09 -14.62 10.17
CA PRO A 165 10.23 -15.32 11.11
C PRO A 165 9.39 -14.36 11.92
N MET A 166 8.14 -14.70 12.23
CA MET A 166 7.17 -13.82 12.90
C MET A 166 7.70 -13.26 14.24
N ASP A 167 8.48 -14.06 15.00
CA ASP A 167 9.08 -13.64 16.25
C ASP A 167 10.23 -12.62 16.09
N LYS A 168 10.63 -12.36 14.85
CA LYS A 168 11.66 -11.38 14.48
C LYS A 168 11.10 -10.13 13.80
N TRP A 169 9.78 -10.05 13.69
CA TRP A 169 9.16 -8.86 13.12
C TRP A 169 9.38 -7.65 14.03
N PRO A 170 9.69 -6.47 13.47
CA PRO A 170 9.84 -5.25 14.26
C PRO A 170 8.60 -4.93 15.09
N GLU A 171 8.82 -4.33 16.25
CA GLU A 171 7.73 -3.99 17.18
C GLU A 171 6.66 -3.11 16.53
N PHE A 172 7.05 -2.13 15.73
CA PHE A 172 6.12 -1.25 14.99
C PHE A 172 5.21 -2.03 14.05
N VAL A 173 5.75 -3.04 13.35
CA VAL A 173 4.98 -3.88 12.43
C VAL A 173 3.97 -4.73 13.20
N ASN A 174 4.41 -5.37 14.27
CA ASN A 174 3.52 -6.16 15.13
C ASN A 174 2.41 -5.30 15.73
N ARG A 175 2.73 -4.09 16.16
CA ARG A 175 1.78 -3.14 16.72
C ARG A 175 0.79 -2.65 15.66
N ALA A 176 1.26 -2.33 14.45
CA ALA A 176 0.41 -1.95 13.33
C ALA A 176 -0.62 -3.04 12.98
N PHE A 177 -0.19 -4.32 12.97
CA PHE A 177 -1.11 -5.44 12.76
C PHE A 177 -2.09 -5.63 13.93
N ALA A 178 -1.63 -5.45 15.17
CA ALA A 178 -2.49 -5.57 16.36
C ALA A 178 -3.59 -4.49 16.43
N HIS A 179 -3.33 -3.31 15.88
CA HIS A 179 -4.26 -2.19 15.87
C HIS A 179 -5.12 -2.07 14.61
N LEU A 180 -4.92 -2.99 13.65
CA LEU A 180 -5.77 -3.04 12.45
C LEU A 180 -7.24 -3.21 12.85
N ASN A 181 -8.13 -2.40 12.27
CA ASN A 181 -9.57 -2.54 12.46
C ASN A 181 -10.10 -3.68 11.56
N PRO A 182 -10.48 -4.84 12.14
CA PRO A 182 -10.90 -5.99 11.34
C PRO A 182 -12.23 -5.76 10.61
N ASN A 183 -13.10 -4.88 11.12
CA ASN A 183 -14.42 -4.66 10.51
C ASN A 183 -14.28 -4.06 9.11
N ILE A 184 -13.57 -2.93 9.00
CA ILE A 184 -13.34 -2.30 7.69
C ILE A 184 -12.41 -3.14 6.81
N TYR A 185 -11.40 -3.80 7.38
CA TYR A 185 -10.49 -4.65 6.64
C TYR A 185 -11.24 -5.78 5.94
N ILE A 186 -12.03 -6.56 6.67
CA ILE A 186 -12.82 -7.66 6.12
C ILE A 186 -13.85 -7.16 5.10
N TYR A 187 -14.49 -6.02 5.38
CA TYR A 187 -15.49 -5.44 4.49
C TYR A 187 -14.93 -5.04 3.13
N MET A 188 -13.73 -4.46 3.09
CA MET A 188 -13.14 -3.93 1.86
C MET A 188 -12.13 -4.87 1.21
N GLN A 189 -11.24 -5.51 2.00
CA GLN A 189 -10.15 -6.37 1.53
C GLN A 189 -10.49 -7.86 1.63
N GLY A 190 -11.12 -8.28 2.71
CA GLY A 190 -11.37 -9.70 3.01
C GLY A 190 -10.51 -10.22 4.16
N TYR A 191 -10.04 -11.47 4.06
CA TYR A 191 -9.49 -12.19 5.20
C TYR A 191 -7.97 -12.39 5.17
N SER A 192 -7.29 -11.96 4.11
CA SER A 192 -5.83 -12.12 3.99
C SER A 192 -5.21 -11.10 3.02
N GLU A 193 -3.88 -11.04 3.03
CA GLU A 193 -3.07 -10.27 2.08
C GLU A 193 -2.83 -11.05 0.75
N PHE A 194 -3.58 -12.11 0.51
CA PHE A 194 -3.50 -12.95 -0.69
C PHE A 194 -4.75 -12.80 -1.56
N GLY A 195 -4.80 -11.72 -2.31
CA GLY A 195 -5.95 -11.34 -3.10
C GLY A 195 -7.05 -10.72 -2.24
N VAL A 196 -8.13 -10.32 -2.90
CA VAL A 196 -9.35 -9.81 -2.26
C VAL A 196 -10.32 -10.97 -2.10
N THR A 197 -10.64 -11.33 -0.85
CA THR A 197 -11.38 -12.56 -0.54
C THR A 197 -12.83 -12.30 -0.17
N GLY A 198 -13.67 -13.33 -0.31
CA GLY A 198 -15.10 -13.27 0.03
C GLY A 198 -15.86 -12.26 -0.84
N ASN A 199 -16.75 -11.51 -0.21
CA ASN A 199 -17.58 -10.47 -0.86
C ASN A 199 -17.02 -9.05 -0.60
N ALA A 200 -15.73 -8.92 -0.40
CA ALA A 200 -15.10 -7.65 -0.11
C ALA A 200 -15.27 -6.62 -1.25
N THR A 201 -15.47 -5.35 -0.88
CA THR A 201 -15.92 -4.31 -1.83
C THR A 201 -14.85 -3.86 -2.82
N LEU A 202 -13.56 -4.10 -2.54
CA LEU A 202 -12.47 -3.83 -3.49
C LEU A 202 -12.41 -4.84 -4.64
N LYS A 203 -13.19 -5.90 -4.59
CA LYS A 203 -13.22 -6.92 -5.65
C LYS A 203 -13.55 -6.29 -7.00
N GLY A 204 -12.73 -6.59 -8.01
CA GLY A 204 -12.92 -6.07 -9.36
C GLY A 204 -12.44 -4.64 -9.58
N TRP A 205 -11.91 -3.94 -8.56
CA TRP A 205 -11.33 -2.62 -8.75
C TRP A 205 -10.15 -2.67 -9.74
N ASP A 206 -10.18 -1.80 -10.75
CA ASP A 206 -9.15 -1.75 -11.79
C ASP A 206 -9.08 -0.35 -12.41
N VAL A 207 -7.93 0.29 -12.29
CA VAL A 207 -7.63 1.58 -12.93
C VAL A 207 -6.46 1.49 -13.89
N SER A 208 -6.03 0.28 -14.25
CA SER A 208 -4.87 0.05 -15.11
C SER A 208 -4.94 0.79 -16.44
N ASN A 209 -6.10 0.83 -17.07
CA ASN A 209 -6.35 1.56 -18.33
C ASN A 209 -6.34 3.09 -18.18
N ARG A 210 -6.39 3.59 -16.94
CA ARG A 210 -6.42 5.01 -16.60
C ARG A 210 -5.06 5.56 -16.15
N LEU A 211 -4.06 4.71 -15.96
CA LEU A 211 -2.71 5.16 -15.56
C LEU A 211 -2.13 6.19 -16.53
N LYS A 212 -2.45 6.10 -17.82
CA LYS A 212 -2.06 7.08 -18.85
C LYS A 212 -2.60 8.50 -18.63
N GLU A 213 -3.62 8.66 -17.79
CA GLU A 213 -4.19 9.97 -17.42
C GLU A 213 -3.31 10.69 -16.38
N LEU A 214 -2.40 9.97 -15.72
CA LEU A 214 -1.50 10.53 -14.72
C LEU A 214 -0.33 11.25 -15.40
N THR A 215 -0.28 12.56 -15.22
CA THR A 215 0.75 13.47 -15.76
C THR A 215 1.75 13.92 -14.70
N VAL A 216 1.43 13.72 -13.42
CA VAL A 216 2.32 14.05 -12.31
C VAL A 216 3.51 13.08 -12.28
N PRO A 217 4.74 13.53 -11.96
CA PRO A 217 5.86 12.62 -11.75
C PRO A 217 5.51 11.51 -10.76
N THR A 218 5.71 10.27 -11.15
CA THR A 218 5.24 9.12 -10.39
C THR A 218 6.35 8.08 -10.19
N LEU A 219 6.53 7.63 -8.94
CA LEU A 219 7.40 6.52 -8.58
C LEU A 219 6.55 5.29 -8.21
N MET A 220 6.82 4.16 -8.87
CA MET A 220 6.26 2.86 -8.54
C MET A 220 7.30 2.04 -7.79
N ILE A 221 7.04 1.69 -6.52
CA ILE A 221 7.92 0.86 -5.70
C ILE A 221 7.33 -0.53 -5.58
N GLY A 222 8.08 -1.54 -5.96
CA GLY A 222 7.72 -2.96 -5.83
C GLY A 222 8.73 -3.74 -5.01
N GLY A 223 8.30 -4.88 -4.47
CA GLY A 223 9.16 -5.85 -3.81
C GLY A 223 9.32 -7.11 -4.67
N LYS A 224 10.55 -7.61 -4.77
CA LYS A 224 10.85 -8.82 -5.55
C LYS A 224 10.06 -10.05 -5.09
N TYR A 225 9.71 -10.09 -3.82
CA TYR A 225 9.03 -11.22 -3.18
C TYR A 225 7.62 -10.87 -2.67
N ASP A 226 7.12 -9.69 -3.06
CA ASP A 226 5.85 -9.14 -2.64
C ASP A 226 4.65 -10.00 -3.11
N THR A 227 3.50 -9.77 -2.52
CA THR A 227 2.20 -10.23 -3.02
C THR A 227 1.75 -9.46 -4.28
N MET A 228 2.37 -8.30 -4.53
CA MET A 228 2.22 -7.53 -5.76
C MET A 228 3.28 -7.93 -6.77
N ASP A 229 2.88 -8.33 -7.98
CA ASP A 229 3.83 -8.75 -9.02
C ASP A 229 4.86 -7.64 -9.32
N PRO A 230 6.16 -7.86 -9.06
CA PRO A 230 7.18 -6.85 -9.32
C PRO A 230 7.27 -6.45 -10.80
N LYS A 231 6.96 -7.35 -11.73
CA LYS A 231 6.92 -7.04 -13.16
C LYS A 231 5.74 -6.15 -13.51
N TYR A 232 4.61 -6.36 -12.85
CA TYR A 232 3.44 -5.48 -13.00
C TYR A 232 3.72 -4.09 -12.43
N MET A 233 4.39 -3.99 -11.28
CA MET A 233 4.81 -2.71 -10.71
C MET A 233 5.75 -1.94 -11.65
N GLU A 234 6.72 -2.63 -12.26
CA GLU A 234 7.59 -2.05 -13.28
C GLU A 234 6.80 -1.59 -14.51
N TRP A 235 5.89 -2.44 -15.01
CA TRP A 235 5.00 -2.10 -16.12
C TRP A 235 4.16 -0.86 -15.82
N MET A 236 3.59 -0.72 -14.62
CA MET A 236 2.80 0.46 -14.24
C MET A 236 3.60 1.77 -14.44
N SER A 237 4.90 1.76 -14.15
CA SER A 237 5.76 2.94 -14.34
C SER A 237 5.88 3.36 -15.80
N THR A 238 5.68 2.45 -16.73
CA THR A 238 5.69 2.74 -18.19
C THR A 238 4.34 3.21 -18.71
N GLN A 239 3.27 3.08 -17.92
CA GLN A 239 1.91 3.46 -18.32
C GLN A 239 1.55 4.89 -17.95
N VAL A 240 2.23 5.48 -16.98
CA VAL A 240 2.09 6.89 -16.60
C VAL A 240 2.98 7.77 -17.49
N GLN A 241 2.63 9.06 -17.64
CA GLN A 241 3.38 9.92 -18.56
C GLN A 241 4.82 10.21 -18.10
N HIS A 242 5.04 10.28 -16.80
CA HIS A 242 6.35 10.53 -16.18
C HIS A 242 6.58 9.53 -15.05
N GLY A 243 6.99 8.31 -15.41
CA GLY A 243 7.12 7.21 -14.48
C GLY A 243 8.55 6.79 -14.22
N ARG A 244 8.81 6.34 -12.99
CA ARG A 244 10.04 5.65 -12.58
C ARG A 244 9.66 4.45 -11.76
N SER A 245 10.37 3.33 -11.90
CA SER A 245 10.24 2.15 -11.06
C SER A 245 11.42 2.01 -10.09
N LEU A 246 11.14 1.39 -8.95
CA LEU A 246 12.12 0.97 -7.95
C LEU A 246 11.73 -0.41 -7.46
N THR A 247 12.63 -1.39 -7.59
CA THR A 247 12.41 -2.75 -7.09
C THR A 247 13.32 -3.04 -5.91
N CYS A 248 12.71 -3.31 -4.74
CA CYS A 248 13.41 -3.68 -3.52
C CYS A 248 13.58 -5.22 -3.44
N SER A 249 14.62 -5.68 -2.76
CA SER A 249 14.79 -7.10 -2.43
C SER A 249 13.95 -7.48 -1.20
N ALA A 250 12.63 -7.30 -1.29
CA ALA A 250 11.71 -7.24 -0.16
C ALA A 250 10.36 -7.90 -0.48
N GLY A 251 9.59 -8.17 0.58
CA GLY A 251 8.16 -8.46 0.51
C GLY A 251 7.30 -7.21 0.48
N HIS A 252 6.05 -7.33 0.91
CA HIS A 252 5.03 -6.29 0.87
C HIS A 252 5.35 -5.05 1.72
N ILE A 253 6.07 -5.22 2.82
CA ILE A 253 6.52 -4.13 3.69
C ILE A 253 7.98 -3.79 3.37
N SER A 254 8.19 -3.30 2.13
CA SER A 254 9.53 -3.09 1.57
C SER A 254 10.38 -2.10 2.36
N GLN A 255 9.77 -1.09 2.99
CA GLN A 255 10.46 -0.11 3.84
C GLN A 255 11.13 -0.72 5.08
N TYR A 256 10.70 -1.91 5.51
CA TYR A 256 11.28 -2.64 6.62
C TYR A 256 12.20 -3.80 6.18
N ASP A 257 11.87 -4.45 5.05
CA ASP A 257 12.66 -5.57 4.53
C ASP A 257 13.96 -5.11 3.86
N ASP A 258 13.89 -4.03 3.07
CA ASP A 258 15.03 -3.48 2.32
C ASP A 258 15.08 -1.95 2.40
N PRO A 259 15.27 -1.40 3.62
CA PRO A 259 15.33 0.04 3.81
C PRO A 259 16.51 0.70 3.06
N GLN A 260 17.57 -0.06 2.77
CA GLN A 260 18.76 0.42 2.08
C GLN A 260 18.52 0.71 0.59
N THR A 261 17.53 0.08 -0.02
CA THR A 261 17.09 0.37 -1.38
C THR A 261 15.89 1.32 -1.36
N TYR A 262 14.94 1.07 -0.49
CA TYR A 262 13.67 1.80 -0.42
C TYR A 262 13.86 3.30 -0.19
N PHE A 263 14.51 3.67 0.92
CA PHE A 263 14.64 5.09 1.29
C PHE A 263 15.55 5.90 0.38
N PRO A 264 16.74 5.43 -0.03
CA PRO A 264 17.55 6.17 -1.01
C PRO A 264 16.82 6.39 -2.34
N GLY A 265 16.07 5.39 -2.83
CA GLY A 265 15.28 5.50 -4.05
C GLY A 265 14.13 6.51 -3.92
N LEU A 266 13.38 6.45 -2.82
CA LEU A 266 12.32 7.41 -2.50
C LEU A 266 12.86 8.84 -2.38
N ILE A 267 13.92 9.04 -1.59
CA ILE A 267 14.56 10.34 -1.37
C ILE A 267 15.07 10.92 -2.69
N LYS A 268 15.75 10.08 -3.49
CA LYS A 268 16.21 10.49 -4.81
C LYS A 268 15.08 10.96 -5.71
N PHE A 269 13.95 10.22 -5.74
CA PHE A 269 12.78 10.62 -6.51
C PHE A 269 12.27 12.00 -6.08
N VAL A 270 12.04 12.19 -4.78
CA VAL A 270 11.51 13.45 -4.24
C VAL A 270 12.44 14.63 -4.58
N LYS A 271 13.75 14.44 -4.43
CA LYS A 271 14.75 15.48 -4.76
C LYS A 271 14.85 15.74 -6.26
N ASP A 272 14.84 14.70 -7.11
CA ASP A 272 14.88 14.87 -8.56
C ASP A 272 13.67 15.67 -9.06
N VAL A 273 12.49 15.43 -8.49
CA VAL A 273 11.29 16.21 -8.83
C VAL A 273 11.38 17.64 -8.32
N ASP A 274 11.84 17.85 -7.08
CA ASP A 274 12.01 19.20 -6.51
C ASP A 274 13.01 20.04 -7.30
N ASP A 275 14.11 19.44 -7.68
CA ASP A 275 15.19 20.06 -8.49
C ASP A 275 14.84 20.18 -9.98
N ARG A 276 13.69 19.70 -10.45
CA ARG A 276 13.29 19.60 -11.86
C ARG A 276 14.24 18.75 -12.71
N LYS A 277 14.85 17.73 -12.12
CA LYS A 277 15.77 16.77 -12.76
C LYS A 277 15.10 15.44 -13.08
N PHE A 278 13.83 15.30 -12.75
CA PHE A 278 13.07 14.09 -13.05
C PHE A 278 12.80 14.01 -14.56
N GLN A 279 13.31 12.92 -15.15
CA GLN A 279 13.14 12.58 -16.58
C GLN A 279 12.51 11.20 -16.70
#